data_f747fb182678a564cd3d274a4b58f3b1
#
_entry.id   f747fb182678a564cd3d274a4b58f3b1
#
_cell.length_a   1.000
_cell.length_b   1.000
_cell.length_c   1.000
_cell.angle_alpha   90.00
_cell.angle_beta   90.00
_cell.angle_gamma   90.00
#
_symmetry.space_group_name_H-M   'P 1'
#
loop_
_entity.id
_entity.type
_entity.pdbx_description
1 polymer ?
#
loop_
_entity_poly.entity_id
_entity_poly.type
_entity_poly.pdbx_seq_one_letter_code
_entity_poly.pdbx_strand_id
1 'polypeptide(L)'
;MTSSIITLTTDFGTRDGYVGAMKGRILSIYPEAQILDLTHDLPPQDLHTTKSVLSRSLREFILPAVHIAVVDPGVGSGRQALAAETRIGYLVGPDNGIFSGILEAYPPSQIFRIAEEGPCWKKHASFDGLHLFSPVGAFLAQTGKIKALGQPLEAWVRLEEEKALPIPEGWSGKILGFDHFGNALTNLPGNRDLPGSQVLSLIHI
;
A
#
# COMPACT_ATOMS: atom_id res chain seq x y z
N MET A 1 -1.10 12.01 14.58
CA MET A 1 -2.37 11.33 14.89
C MET A 1 -2.06 10.01 15.58
N THR A 2 -2.93 9.54 16.48
CA THR A 2 -2.91 8.15 16.96
C THR A 2 -4.12 7.44 16.36
N SER A 3 -4.01 6.14 16.10
CA SER A 3 -5.12 5.33 15.59
C SER A 3 -5.01 3.92 16.12
N SER A 4 -6.11 3.33 16.55
CA SER A 4 -6.14 1.91 16.91
C SER A 4 -6.21 0.99 15.68
N ILE A 5 -6.55 1.52 14.50
CA ILE A 5 -6.73 0.73 13.28
C ILE A 5 -5.39 0.59 12.55
N ILE A 6 -5.01 -0.65 12.29
CA ILE A 6 -3.85 -1.00 11.46
C ILE A 6 -4.33 -1.93 10.33
N THR A 7 -4.09 -1.58 9.09
CA THR A 7 -4.41 -2.46 7.97
C THR A 7 -3.16 -3.19 7.48
N LEU A 8 -3.33 -4.43 7.03
CA LEU A 8 -2.27 -5.24 6.44
C LEU A 8 -2.59 -5.59 4.99
N THR A 9 -1.61 -5.37 4.12
CA THR A 9 -1.65 -5.75 2.70
C THR A 9 -0.33 -6.41 2.34
N THR A 10 -0.35 -7.67 1.88
CA THR A 10 0.87 -8.40 1.52
C THR A 10 0.63 -9.37 0.35
N ASP A 11 1.71 -9.91 -0.18
CA ASP A 11 1.73 -11.04 -1.12
C ASP A 11 2.16 -12.37 -0.43
N PHE A 12 2.05 -12.45 0.90
CA PHE A 12 2.58 -13.58 1.67
C PHE A 12 1.66 -14.81 1.70
N GLY A 13 0.42 -14.65 1.23
CA GLY A 13 -0.61 -15.65 1.43
C GLY A 13 -0.99 -15.82 2.90
N THR A 14 -1.85 -16.80 3.17
CA THR A 14 -2.31 -17.09 4.54
C THR A 14 -1.82 -18.47 5.04
N ARG A 15 -1.10 -19.21 4.19
CA ARG A 15 -0.70 -20.59 4.45
C ARG A 15 0.45 -20.72 5.45
N ASP A 16 1.50 -19.89 5.28
CA ASP A 16 2.81 -20.14 5.92
C ASP A 16 3.03 -19.37 7.24
N GLY A 17 1.97 -18.75 7.77
CA GLY A 17 2.00 -18.10 9.08
C GLY A 17 2.70 -16.75 9.15
N TYR A 18 3.27 -16.22 8.06
CA TYR A 18 3.97 -14.93 8.03
C TYR A 18 3.08 -13.77 8.51
N VAL A 19 1.83 -13.73 8.03
CA VAL A 19 0.85 -12.72 8.42
C VAL A 19 0.52 -12.83 9.91
N GLY A 20 0.34 -14.07 10.42
CA GLY A 20 0.14 -14.31 11.84
C GLY A 20 1.27 -13.80 12.71
N ALA A 21 2.53 -14.01 12.28
CA ALA A 21 3.72 -13.50 12.96
C ALA A 21 3.76 -11.96 12.97
N MET A 22 3.43 -11.31 11.84
CA MET A 22 3.30 -9.85 11.77
C MET A 22 2.26 -9.31 12.76
N LYS A 23 1.08 -9.92 12.81
CA LYS A 23 0.01 -9.55 13.77
C LYS A 23 0.48 -9.73 15.22
N GLY A 24 1.10 -10.86 15.53
CA GLY A 24 1.68 -11.12 16.86
C GLY A 24 2.70 -10.05 17.24
N ARG A 25 3.54 -9.64 16.30
CA ARG A 25 4.51 -8.56 16.52
C ARG A 25 3.85 -7.21 16.76
N ILE A 26 2.82 -6.86 16.01
CA ILE A 26 2.04 -5.63 16.23
C ILE A 26 1.42 -5.65 17.63
N LEU A 27 0.72 -6.71 18.00
CA LEU A 27 0.03 -6.83 19.29
C LEU A 27 0.99 -6.87 20.48
N SER A 28 2.23 -7.34 20.30
CA SER A 28 3.24 -7.29 21.34
C SER A 28 3.72 -5.87 21.67
N ILE A 29 3.53 -4.90 20.76
CA ILE A 29 3.91 -3.49 20.90
C ILE A 29 2.68 -2.66 21.27
N TYR A 30 1.56 -2.91 20.61
CA TYR A 30 0.31 -2.21 20.79
C TYR A 30 -0.85 -3.21 20.95
N PRO A 31 -1.10 -3.72 22.17
CA PRO A 31 -2.13 -4.75 22.43
C PRO A 31 -3.56 -4.35 22.04
N GLU A 32 -3.86 -3.05 22.04
CA GLU A 32 -5.18 -2.50 21.73
C GLU A 32 -5.39 -2.27 20.22
N ALA A 33 -4.42 -2.65 19.37
CA ALA A 33 -4.52 -2.47 17.93
C ALA A 33 -5.66 -3.32 17.33
N GLN A 34 -6.48 -2.69 16.51
CA GLN A 34 -7.48 -3.36 15.68
C GLN A 34 -6.86 -3.63 14.31
N ILE A 35 -6.50 -4.87 14.05
CA ILE A 35 -5.82 -5.26 12.81
C ILE A 35 -6.85 -5.72 11.79
N LEU A 36 -6.86 -5.07 10.63
CA LEU A 36 -7.71 -5.39 9.49
C LEU A 36 -6.85 -5.89 8.32
N ASP A 37 -7.14 -7.07 7.83
CA ASP A 37 -6.53 -7.56 6.59
C ASP A 37 -7.28 -6.98 5.40
N LEU A 38 -6.56 -6.27 4.51
CA LEU A 38 -7.13 -5.89 3.22
C LEU A 38 -7.03 -7.07 2.25
N THR A 39 -5.83 -7.60 2.09
CA THR A 39 -5.57 -8.83 1.35
C THR A 39 -4.15 -9.33 1.62
N HIS A 40 -3.98 -10.66 1.52
CA HIS A 40 -2.68 -11.33 1.55
C HIS A 40 -2.43 -12.18 0.30
N ASP A 41 -3.41 -12.17 -0.63
CA ASP A 41 -3.41 -12.99 -1.85
C ASP A 41 -3.06 -12.16 -3.09
N LEU A 42 -2.23 -11.12 -2.91
CA LEU A 42 -1.65 -10.41 -4.06
C LEU A 42 -0.71 -11.35 -4.82
N PRO A 43 -0.64 -11.24 -6.15
CA PRO A 43 0.36 -11.98 -6.91
C PRO A 43 1.77 -11.66 -6.38
N PRO A 44 2.63 -12.66 -6.15
CA PRO A 44 3.95 -12.44 -5.60
C PRO A 44 4.75 -11.42 -6.40
N GLN A 45 5.28 -10.41 -5.70
CA GLN A 45 6.13 -9.34 -6.24
C GLN A 45 5.46 -8.42 -7.29
N ASP A 46 4.14 -8.49 -7.46
CA ASP A 46 3.41 -7.64 -8.40
C ASP A 46 3.11 -6.25 -7.80
N LEU A 47 4.00 -5.30 -8.10
CA LEU A 47 3.89 -3.93 -7.60
C LEU A 47 2.72 -3.17 -8.24
N HIS A 48 2.38 -3.46 -9.51
CA HIS A 48 1.31 -2.75 -10.22
C HIS A 48 -0.08 -3.15 -9.71
N THR A 49 -0.32 -4.44 -9.52
CA THR A 49 -1.55 -4.93 -8.87
C THR A 49 -1.65 -4.40 -7.44
N THR A 50 -0.55 -4.43 -6.68
CA THR A 50 -0.51 -3.88 -5.31
C THR A 50 -0.89 -2.40 -5.28
N LYS A 51 -0.27 -1.57 -6.13
CA LYS A 51 -0.59 -0.14 -6.27
C LYS A 51 -2.08 0.06 -6.56
N SER A 52 -2.64 -0.71 -7.49
CA SER A 52 -4.06 -0.63 -7.86
C SER A 52 -4.98 -1.00 -6.70
N VAL A 53 -4.69 -2.08 -5.98
CA VAL A 53 -5.46 -2.53 -4.81
C VAL A 53 -5.41 -1.48 -3.71
N LEU A 54 -4.23 -0.99 -3.34
CA LEU A 54 -4.07 0.06 -2.33
C LEU A 54 -4.83 1.33 -2.72
N SER A 55 -4.70 1.77 -3.98
CA SER A 55 -5.35 2.99 -4.46
C SER A 55 -6.88 2.93 -4.40
N ARG A 56 -7.48 1.75 -4.58
CA ARG A 56 -8.93 1.57 -4.49
C ARG A 56 -9.39 1.39 -3.05
N SER A 57 -8.75 0.49 -2.31
CA SER A 57 -9.20 0.09 -0.98
C SER A 57 -9.00 1.19 0.07
N LEU A 58 -7.85 1.90 0.03
CA LEU A 58 -7.54 2.89 1.05
C LEU A 58 -8.38 4.17 0.93
N ARG A 59 -9.00 4.43 -0.21
CA ARG A 59 -9.94 5.55 -0.38
C ARG A 59 -11.20 5.42 0.45
N GLU A 60 -11.57 4.19 0.79
CA GLU A 60 -12.78 3.89 1.58
C GLU A 60 -12.57 4.12 3.09
N PHE A 61 -11.32 4.40 3.52
CA PHE A 61 -11.04 4.68 4.93
C PHE A 61 -11.34 6.15 5.24
N ILE A 62 -12.44 6.38 5.94
CA ILE A 62 -12.86 7.72 6.41
C ILE A 62 -12.08 8.11 7.67
N LEU A 63 -11.81 7.15 8.56
CA LEU A 63 -11.03 7.36 9.77
C LEU A 63 -9.55 7.10 9.50
N PRO A 64 -8.65 7.94 10.02
CA PRO A 64 -7.22 7.71 9.88
C PRO A 64 -6.80 6.36 10.45
N ALA A 65 -6.01 5.62 9.67
CA ALA A 65 -5.46 4.32 10.06
C ALA A 65 -3.96 4.27 9.77
N VAL A 66 -3.28 3.23 10.26
CA VAL A 66 -1.92 2.91 9.83
C VAL A 66 -1.99 1.79 8.80
N HIS A 67 -1.64 2.09 7.56
CA HIS A 67 -1.70 1.16 6.45
C HIS A 67 -0.31 0.57 6.20
N ILE A 68 -0.10 -0.69 6.60
CA ILE A 68 1.13 -1.43 6.34
C ILE A 68 0.94 -2.24 5.06
N ALA A 69 1.77 -1.98 4.05
CA ALA A 69 1.77 -2.74 2.80
C ALA A 69 3.17 -3.28 2.52
N VAL A 70 3.27 -4.60 2.29
CA VAL A 70 4.54 -5.29 2.07
C VAL A 70 4.42 -6.24 0.88
N VAL A 71 4.78 -5.72 -0.28
CA VAL A 71 5.07 -6.47 -1.51
C VAL A 71 6.43 -5.96 -1.96
N ASP A 72 7.47 -6.76 -1.79
CA ASP A 72 8.85 -6.25 -1.77
C ASP A 72 9.86 -7.17 -2.47
N PRO A 73 9.93 -7.09 -3.81
CA PRO A 73 10.97 -7.81 -4.56
C PRO A 73 12.40 -7.31 -4.25
N GLY A 74 12.53 -6.15 -3.59
CA GLY A 74 13.79 -5.54 -3.20
C GLY A 74 14.24 -5.84 -1.77
N VAL A 75 13.57 -6.76 -1.05
CA VAL A 75 14.00 -7.13 0.31
C VAL A 75 15.46 -7.60 0.33
N GLY A 76 16.22 -7.17 1.33
CA GLY A 76 17.65 -7.49 1.43
C GLY A 76 18.58 -6.67 0.53
N SER A 77 18.06 -5.78 -0.31
CA SER A 77 18.83 -4.84 -1.14
C SER A 77 19.00 -3.46 -0.46
N GLY A 78 19.53 -2.48 -1.19
CA GLY A 78 19.60 -1.07 -0.78
C GLY A 78 18.24 -0.31 -0.86
N ARG A 79 17.13 -0.99 -1.13
CA ARG A 79 15.79 -0.41 -1.16
C ARG A 79 15.46 0.26 0.18
N GLN A 80 15.02 1.51 0.13
CA GLN A 80 14.62 2.27 1.31
C GLN A 80 13.24 1.82 1.83
N ALA A 81 13.01 2.03 3.12
CA ALA A 81 11.70 1.88 3.74
C ALA A 81 11.12 3.28 4.01
N LEU A 82 9.85 3.48 3.73
CA LEU A 82 9.18 4.76 3.93
C LEU A 82 8.01 4.69 4.90
N ALA A 83 7.79 5.82 5.58
CA ALA A 83 6.54 6.14 6.25
C ALA A 83 6.05 7.50 5.76
N ALA A 84 4.79 7.60 5.37
CA ALA A 84 4.18 8.84 4.92
C ALA A 84 2.95 9.17 5.77
N GLU A 85 2.77 10.44 6.13
CA GLU A 85 1.57 10.93 6.78
C GLU A 85 0.68 11.62 5.75
N THR A 86 -0.55 11.15 5.65
CA THR A 86 -1.58 11.64 4.73
C THR A 86 -2.87 11.95 5.49
N ARG A 87 -3.87 12.50 4.81
CA ARG A 87 -5.18 12.72 5.43
C ARG A 87 -5.93 11.44 5.81
N ILE A 88 -5.61 10.29 5.22
CA ILE A 88 -6.20 8.99 5.56
C ILE A 88 -5.42 8.25 6.65
N GLY A 89 -4.35 8.82 7.15
CA GLY A 89 -3.46 8.23 8.16
C GLY A 89 -2.05 8.00 7.66
N TYR A 90 -1.39 7.00 8.19
CA TYR A 90 -0.01 6.67 7.87
C TYR A 90 0.08 5.53 6.86
N LEU A 91 1.01 5.65 5.91
CA LEU A 91 1.42 4.57 5.01
C LEU A 91 2.80 4.08 5.46
N VAL A 92 3.00 2.78 5.59
CA VAL A 92 4.26 2.15 6.02
C VAL A 92 4.59 0.98 5.11
N GLY A 93 5.78 0.99 4.51
CA GLY A 93 6.20 -0.10 3.63
C GLY A 93 7.49 0.20 2.85
N PRO A 94 7.82 -0.64 1.86
CA PRO A 94 8.97 -0.43 1.00
C PRO A 94 8.78 0.79 0.10
N ASP A 95 9.87 1.54 -0.10
CA ASP A 95 9.93 2.60 -1.11
C ASP A 95 10.24 1.99 -2.48
N ASN A 96 9.23 1.40 -3.10
CA ASN A 96 9.31 0.72 -4.39
C ASN A 96 8.16 1.10 -5.33
N GLY A 97 7.38 2.12 -4.96
CA GLY A 97 6.32 2.69 -5.79
C GLY A 97 4.92 2.13 -5.54
N ILE A 98 4.71 1.15 -4.67
CA ILE A 98 3.36 0.60 -4.38
C ILE A 98 2.40 1.65 -3.83
N PHE A 99 2.90 2.72 -3.22
CA PHE A 99 2.09 3.81 -2.70
C PHE A 99 1.83 4.94 -3.70
N SER A 100 2.35 4.88 -4.93
CA SER A 100 2.27 5.99 -5.90
C SER A 100 0.85 6.51 -6.09
N GLY A 101 -0.09 5.64 -6.40
CA GLY A 101 -1.47 6.07 -6.67
C GLY A 101 -2.19 6.66 -5.46
N ILE A 102 -1.88 6.18 -4.24
CA ILE A 102 -2.49 6.73 -3.03
C ILE A 102 -1.82 8.05 -2.61
N LEU A 103 -0.50 8.18 -2.76
CA LEU A 103 0.23 9.42 -2.48
C LEU A 103 -0.08 10.53 -3.48
N GLU A 104 -0.44 10.19 -4.72
CA GLU A 104 -0.94 11.14 -5.71
C GLU A 104 -2.36 11.62 -5.38
N ALA A 105 -3.24 10.72 -4.96
CA ALA A 105 -4.61 11.05 -4.58
C ALA A 105 -4.69 11.80 -3.22
N TYR A 106 -3.78 11.50 -2.32
CA TYR A 106 -3.68 12.07 -0.98
C TYR A 106 -2.25 12.53 -0.71
N PRO A 107 -1.85 13.73 -1.21
CA PRO A 107 -0.51 14.24 -1.04
C PRO A 107 -0.09 14.21 0.44
N PRO A 108 1.09 13.70 0.73
CA PRO A 108 1.56 13.56 2.09
C PRO A 108 1.92 14.91 2.70
N SER A 109 1.61 15.09 3.99
CA SER A 109 2.08 16.22 4.77
C SER A 109 3.56 16.06 5.16
N GLN A 110 3.98 14.81 5.36
CA GLN A 110 5.34 14.44 5.72
C GLN A 110 5.68 13.04 5.19
N ILE A 111 6.91 12.85 4.73
CA ILE A 111 7.46 11.54 4.38
C ILE A 111 8.81 11.37 5.06
N PHE A 112 9.05 10.18 5.61
CA PHE A 112 10.30 9.82 6.27
C PHE A 112 10.84 8.50 5.71
N ARG A 113 12.14 8.47 5.49
CA ARG A 113 12.90 7.24 5.38
C ARG A 113 12.99 6.62 6.77
N ILE A 114 12.51 5.39 6.92
CA ILE A 114 12.58 4.66 8.17
C ILE A 114 14.03 4.24 8.41
N ALA A 115 14.55 4.55 9.61
CA ALA A 115 15.87 4.11 10.04
C ALA A 115 15.92 2.59 10.22
N GLU A 116 17.07 1.98 10.01
CA GLU A 116 17.26 0.53 10.16
C GLU A 116 17.06 0.04 11.60
N GLU A 117 17.22 0.92 12.59
CA GLU A 117 17.02 0.62 14.00
C GLU A 117 16.28 1.78 14.69
N GLY A 118 15.39 1.45 15.60
CA GLY A 118 14.58 2.40 16.36
C GLY A 118 14.07 1.82 17.67
N PRO A 119 13.16 2.51 18.36
CA PRO A 119 12.72 2.14 19.72
C PRO A 119 12.19 0.72 19.88
N CYS A 120 11.57 0.16 18.85
CA CYS A 120 10.96 -1.17 18.91
C CYS A 120 11.16 -2.00 17.63
N TRP A 121 12.03 -1.54 16.70
CA TRP A 121 12.35 -2.27 15.48
C TRP A 121 13.86 -2.29 15.23
N LYS A 122 14.26 -3.32 14.50
CA LYS A 122 15.59 -3.44 13.93
C LYS A 122 15.46 -4.20 12.62
N LYS A 123 15.90 -3.58 11.52
CA LYS A 123 15.91 -4.19 10.19
C LYS A 123 16.68 -5.50 10.23
N HIS A 124 16.16 -6.51 9.59
CA HIS A 124 16.79 -7.82 9.47
C HIS A 124 16.94 -8.19 8.00
N ALA A 125 17.92 -9.01 7.66
CA ALA A 125 18.29 -9.27 6.26
C ALA A 125 17.19 -9.96 5.42
N SER A 126 16.18 -10.58 6.05
CA SER A 126 15.29 -11.49 5.33
C SER A 126 13.79 -11.23 5.49
N PHE A 127 13.34 -10.50 6.50
CA PHE A 127 11.90 -10.34 6.74
C PHE A 127 11.55 -8.96 7.31
N ASP A 128 11.60 -7.95 6.48
CA ASP A 128 11.25 -6.57 6.84
C ASP A 128 9.78 -6.45 7.28
N GLY A 129 8.86 -7.27 6.74
CA GLY A 129 7.46 -7.30 7.16
C GLY A 129 7.32 -7.47 8.67
N LEU A 130 8.04 -8.44 9.24
CA LEU A 130 8.01 -8.76 10.67
C LEU A 130 8.89 -7.83 11.52
N HIS A 131 10.12 -7.55 11.06
CA HIS A 131 11.15 -6.93 11.90
C HIS A 131 11.18 -5.41 11.77
N LEU A 132 10.66 -4.85 10.68
CA LEU A 132 10.67 -3.42 10.40
C LEU A 132 9.24 -2.85 10.29
N PHE A 133 8.44 -3.29 9.31
CA PHE A 133 7.17 -2.63 9.00
C PHE A 133 6.09 -2.85 10.07
N SER A 134 5.96 -4.06 10.60
CA SER A 134 5.01 -4.34 11.67
C SER A 134 5.28 -3.53 12.94
N PRO A 135 6.52 -3.52 13.51
CA PRO A 135 6.80 -2.72 14.69
C PRO A 135 6.72 -1.20 14.44
N VAL A 136 7.13 -0.72 13.26
CA VAL A 136 7.00 0.70 12.90
C VAL A 136 5.53 1.11 12.83
N GLY A 137 4.69 0.28 12.19
CA GLY A 137 3.25 0.54 12.13
C GLY A 137 2.60 0.57 13.50
N ALA A 138 2.93 -0.38 14.38
CA ALA A 138 2.43 -0.41 15.75
C ALA A 138 2.89 0.82 16.55
N PHE A 139 4.15 1.22 16.43
CA PHE A 139 4.70 2.43 17.05
C PHE A 139 3.96 3.69 16.59
N LEU A 140 3.72 3.84 15.29
CA LEU A 140 2.97 4.98 14.75
C LEU A 140 1.52 4.98 15.22
N ALA A 141 0.85 3.83 15.21
CA ALA A 141 -0.52 3.70 15.68
C ALA A 141 -0.66 4.16 17.13
N GLN A 142 0.26 3.73 17.99
CA GLN A 142 0.27 4.06 19.42
C GLN A 142 0.68 5.51 19.69
N THR A 143 1.69 6.04 19.00
CA THR A 143 2.35 7.30 19.40
C THR A 143 2.08 8.48 18.47
N GLY A 144 1.77 8.25 17.20
CA GLY A 144 1.66 9.28 16.16
C GLY A 144 2.99 9.99 15.82
N LYS A 145 4.13 9.48 16.29
CA LYS A 145 5.43 10.17 16.22
C LYS A 145 6.22 9.81 14.94
N ILE A 146 5.74 10.23 13.77
CA ILE A 146 6.40 9.93 12.49
C ILE A 146 7.85 10.48 12.43
N LYS A 147 8.13 11.64 13.03
CA LYS A 147 9.47 12.24 13.06
C LYS A 147 10.51 11.40 13.81
N ALA A 148 10.07 10.49 14.67
CA ALA A 148 10.96 9.59 15.39
C ALA A 148 11.44 8.39 14.56
N LEU A 149 10.91 8.21 13.34
CA LEU A 149 11.21 7.06 12.50
C LEU A 149 12.56 7.17 11.78
N GLY A 150 13.05 8.37 11.51
CA GLY A 150 14.29 8.55 10.78
C GLY A 150 14.44 9.93 10.14
N GLN A 151 14.87 9.97 8.89
CA GLN A 151 15.18 11.18 8.15
C GLN A 151 14.03 11.60 7.22
N PRO A 152 13.74 12.90 7.07
CA PRO A 152 12.81 13.36 6.03
C PRO A 152 13.23 12.85 4.65
N LEU A 153 12.25 12.46 3.85
CA LEU A 153 12.45 12.00 2.48
C LEU A 153 11.86 13.03 1.52
N GLU A 154 12.68 13.62 0.64
CA GLU A 154 12.25 14.64 -0.30
C GLU A 154 11.56 14.05 -1.54
N ALA A 155 11.93 12.82 -1.91
CA ALA A 155 11.37 12.11 -3.06
C ALA A 155 11.23 10.63 -2.73
N TRP A 156 10.23 9.99 -3.33
CA TRP A 156 9.97 8.56 -3.23
C TRP A 156 9.85 7.92 -4.61
N VAL A 157 10.02 6.61 -4.68
CA VAL A 157 9.90 5.85 -5.94
C VAL A 157 8.46 5.91 -6.44
N ARG A 158 8.29 6.23 -7.71
CA ARG A 158 6.99 6.27 -8.39
C ARG A 158 6.91 5.15 -9.42
N LEU A 159 5.83 4.40 -9.38
CA LEU A 159 5.47 3.51 -10.47
C LEU A 159 4.65 4.31 -11.47
N GLU A 160 5.23 4.50 -12.66
CA GLU A 160 4.52 5.14 -13.76
C GLU A 160 3.35 4.25 -14.20
N GLU A 161 2.21 4.87 -14.46
CA GLU A 161 1.11 4.25 -15.17
C GLU A 161 1.08 4.76 -16.60
N GLU A 162 0.96 3.84 -17.54
CA GLU A 162 0.56 4.24 -18.87
C GLU A 162 -0.85 4.83 -18.79
N LYS A 163 -0.95 6.12 -19.11
CA LYS A 163 -2.25 6.79 -19.12
C LYS A 163 -3.05 6.35 -20.34
N ALA A 164 -4.35 6.24 -20.16
CA ALA A 164 -5.25 6.12 -21.31
C ALA A 164 -5.12 7.36 -22.20
N LEU A 165 -5.19 7.17 -23.50
CA LEU A 165 -5.08 8.24 -24.49
C LEU A 165 -6.47 8.57 -25.04
N PRO A 166 -6.83 9.86 -25.12
CA PRO A 166 -8.04 10.25 -25.83
C PRO A 166 -7.86 9.99 -27.33
N ILE A 167 -8.88 9.41 -27.95
CA ILE A 167 -8.96 9.18 -29.40
C ILE A 167 -10.27 9.80 -29.92
N PRO A 168 -10.43 10.05 -31.23
CA PRO A 168 -11.62 10.69 -31.76
C PRO A 168 -12.94 10.02 -31.38
N GLU A 169 -12.94 8.70 -31.20
CA GLU A 169 -14.10 7.89 -30.89
C GLU A 169 -14.22 7.52 -29.41
N GLY A 170 -13.35 8.07 -28.52
CA GLY A 170 -13.39 7.76 -27.10
C GLY A 170 -12.00 7.71 -26.44
N TRP A 171 -11.65 6.58 -25.85
CA TRP A 171 -10.39 6.38 -25.15
C TRP A 171 -9.71 5.07 -25.55
N SER A 172 -8.42 5.10 -25.73
CA SER A 172 -7.58 3.92 -25.86
C SER A 172 -6.85 3.68 -24.54
N GLY A 173 -6.96 2.48 -24.00
CA GLY A 173 -6.33 2.10 -22.73
C GLY A 173 -5.90 0.65 -22.71
N LYS A 174 -5.42 0.20 -21.56
CA LYS A 174 -4.96 -1.17 -21.31
C LYS A 174 -5.80 -1.85 -20.23
N ILE A 175 -5.95 -3.15 -20.36
CA ILE A 175 -6.39 -4.02 -19.26
C ILE A 175 -5.19 -4.18 -18.33
N LEU A 176 -5.36 -3.80 -17.07
CA LEU A 176 -4.34 -3.89 -16.02
C LEU A 176 -4.41 -5.22 -15.26
N GLY A 177 -5.54 -5.92 -15.36
CA GLY A 177 -5.79 -7.20 -14.70
C GLY A 177 -7.26 -7.53 -14.68
N PHE A 178 -7.60 -8.59 -13.96
CA PHE A 178 -8.98 -9.02 -13.73
C PHE A 178 -9.23 -9.14 -12.23
N ASP A 179 -10.43 -8.80 -11.78
CA ASP A 179 -10.82 -9.05 -10.40
C ASP A 179 -11.28 -10.52 -10.21
N HIS A 180 -11.63 -10.86 -8.96
CA HIS A 180 -12.11 -12.21 -8.60
C HIS A 180 -13.35 -12.64 -9.41
N PHE A 181 -14.17 -11.71 -9.86
CA PHE A 181 -15.39 -11.97 -10.63
C PHE A 181 -15.15 -12.03 -12.14
N GLY A 182 -13.91 -11.80 -12.60
CA GLY A 182 -13.55 -11.73 -14.00
C GLY A 182 -13.77 -10.36 -14.63
N ASN A 183 -14.08 -9.31 -13.87
CA ASN A 183 -14.17 -7.97 -14.39
C ASN A 183 -12.79 -7.43 -14.79
N ALA A 184 -12.68 -6.91 -16.00
CA ALA A 184 -11.45 -6.28 -16.47
C ALA A 184 -11.20 -4.96 -15.72
N LEU A 185 -10.04 -4.86 -15.08
CA LEU A 185 -9.52 -3.63 -14.49
C LEU A 185 -8.73 -2.90 -15.56
N THR A 186 -9.06 -1.65 -15.83
CA THR A 186 -8.43 -0.87 -16.89
C THR A 186 -7.85 0.44 -16.36
N ASN A 187 -6.96 1.07 -17.14
CA ASN A 187 -6.50 2.44 -16.89
C ASN A 187 -7.42 3.50 -17.52
N LEU A 188 -8.55 3.11 -18.10
CA LEU A 188 -9.51 4.05 -18.65
C LEU A 188 -10.06 4.95 -17.53
N PRO A 189 -10.30 6.24 -17.81
CA PRO A 189 -10.90 7.13 -16.83
C PRO A 189 -12.27 6.60 -16.44
N GLY A 190 -12.51 6.47 -15.13
CA GLY A 190 -13.83 6.11 -14.59
C GLY A 190 -14.84 7.17 -14.98
N ASN A 191 -15.84 6.80 -15.79
CA ASN A 191 -16.62 7.79 -16.47
C ASN A 191 -18.03 7.93 -15.96
N ARG A 192 -18.35 9.11 -15.47
CA ARG A 192 -19.71 9.63 -15.38
C ARG A 192 -20.12 10.47 -16.62
N ASP A 193 -19.18 10.79 -17.52
CA ASP A 193 -19.34 11.80 -18.55
C ASP A 193 -18.92 11.38 -19.98
N LEU A 194 -18.82 10.09 -20.29
CA LEU A 194 -18.70 9.65 -21.68
C LEU A 194 -20.09 9.61 -22.32
N PRO A 195 -20.45 10.56 -23.17
CA PRO A 195 -21.70 10.49 -23.90
C PRO A 195 -21.66 9.24 -24.80
N GLY A 196 -22.61 8.33 -24.58
CA GLY A 196 -22.75 7.12 -25.39
C GLY A 196 -21.80 5.97 -25.04
N SER A 197 -21.17 5.96 -23.88
CA SER A 197 -20.32 4.86 -23.47
C SER A 197 -21.15 3.57 -23.24
N GLN A 198 -21.21 2.75 -24.27
CA GLN A 198 -21.35 1.32 -24.07
C GLN A 198 -20.01 0.84 -23.52
N VAL A 199 -19.93 0.54 -22.22
CA VAL A 199 -18.89 -0.34 -21.72
C VAL A 199 -19.19 -1.70 -22.33
N LEU A 200 -18.61 -1.97 -23.50
CA LEU A 200 -18.54 -3.32 -24.02
C LEU A 200 -17.57 -4.06 -23.10
N SER A 201 -18.12 -4.62 -22.04
CA SER A 201 -17.47 -5.74 -21.35
C SER A 201 -17.42 -6.88 -22.33
N LEU A 202 -16.40 -6.91 -23.17
CA LEU A 202 -16.10 -8.06 -24.02
C LEU A 202 -15.48 -9.14 -23.13
N ILE A 203 -16.27 -9.69 -22.20
CA ILE A 203 -15.99 -11.00 -21.65
C ILE A 203 -16.96 -11.96 -22.33
N HIS A 204 -16.56 -12.43 -23.49
CA HIS A 204 -17.03 -13.69 -24.01
C HIS A 204 -15.88 -14.69 -23.80
N ILE A 205 -15.97 -15.46 -22.77
CA ILE A 205 -15.31 -16.77 -22.66
C ILE A 205 -16.31 -17.82 -23.10
#